data_3415d242bda48518e41fc9c948a539e2
#
_entry.id   3415d242bda48518e41fc9c948a539e2
#
_cell.length_a   1.000
_cell.length_b   1.000
_cell.length_c   1.000
_cell.angle_alpha   90.00
_cell.angle_beta   90.00
_cell.angle_gamma   90.00
#
_symmetry.space_group_name_H-M   'P 1'
#
loop_
_entity.id
_entity.type
_entity.pdbx_description
1 polymer ?
#
loop_
_entity_poly.entity_id
_entity_poly.type
_entity_poly.pdbx_seq_one_letter_code
_entity_poly.pdbx_strand_id
1 'polypeptide(L)'
;MKLNFVAVTGKSEYLPALQKQMDENFPKSESMPVKFMAKSKDIDLYAVFDRDLNNAFIGFEGRYVFGRGVYIFYLSVGKNFQGMGYGSRIINKIFELYPGKTVFLDLEQLDERAENALQRQRRRRFYLRNGFYYTGMGLHYYGVDYELLSSSRQGETEKFKEIAEYLR
;
A
#
# COMPACT_ATOMS: atom_id res chain seq x y z
N MET A 1 16.67 -9.20 -9.56
CA MET A 1 15.65 -8.19 -9.16
C MET A 1 16.32 -7.15 -8.29
N LYS A 2 16.56 -5.99 -8.85
CA LYS A 2 17.23 -4.86 -8.18
C LYS A 2 16.35 -3.62 -8.22
N LEU A 3 15.57 -3.43 -7.17
CA LEU A 3 14.58 -2.37 -7.09
C LEU A 3 15.20 -1.00 -6.83
N ASN A 4 14.67 0.00 -7.51
CA ASN A 4 14.96 1.41 -7.35
C ASN A 4 13.68 2.17 -7.03
N PHE A 5 13.66 2.87 -5.90
CA PHE A 5 12.53 3.68 -5.43
C PHE A 5 12.81 5.14 -5.75
N VAL A 6 11.95 5.74 -6.57
CA VAL A 6 12.07 7.13 -6.99
C VAL A 6 10.94 7.95 -6.39
N ALA A 7 11.26 8.95 -5.60
CA ALA A 7 10.25 9.84 -5.00
C ALA A 7 9.45 10.56 -6.09
N VAL A 8 8.13 10.57 -5.93
CA VAL A 8 7.19 11.19 -6.87
C VAL A 8 6.62 12.46 -6.26
N THR A 9 6.76 13.55 -6.98
CA THR A 9 6.20 14.86 -6.61
C THR A 9 5.07 15.26 -7.56
N GLY A 10 4.34 16.32 -7.24
CA GLY A 10 3.27 16.84 -8.10
C GLY A 10 3.72 17.30 -9.49
N LYS A 11 5.02 17.33 -9.76
CA LYS A 11 5.64 17.67 -11.05
C LYS A 11 6.32 16.49 -11.73
N SER A 12 6.28 15.30 -11.14
CA SER A 12 6.96 14.11 -11.69
C SER A 12 6.37 13.68 -13.04
N GLU A 13 7.25 13.30 -13.96
CA GLU A 13 6.88 12.70 -15.25
C GLU A 13 6.19 11.34 -15.11
N TYR A 14 6.34 10.68 -13.95
CA TYR A 14 5.76 9.36 -13.66
C TYR A 14 4.28 9.38 -13.28
N LEU A 15 3.71 10.56 -12.98
CA LEU A 15 2.31 10.68 -12.53
C LEU A 15 1.30 9.98 -13.44
N PRO A 16 1.36 10.09 -14.78
CA PRO A 16 0.43 9.39 -15.66
C PRO A 16 0.51 7.87 -15.55
N ALA A 17 1.71 7.30 -15.41
CA ALA A 17 1.92 5.86 -15.27
C ALA A 17 1.36 5.34 -13.94
N LEU A 18 1.58 6.09 -12.85
CA LEU A 18 1.03 5.75 -11.54
C LEU A 18 -0.50 5.83 -11.56
N GLN A 19 -1.08 6.88 -12.16
CA GLN A 19 -2.53 7.03 -12.24
C GLN A 19 -3.18 5.90 -13.03
N LYS A 20 -2.62 5.55 -14.17
CA LYS A 20 -3.08 4.40 -14.96
C LYS A 20 -3.09 3.12 -14.14
N GLN A 21 -2.02 2.85 -13.41
CA GLN A 21 -1.92 1.65 -12.58
C GLN A 21 -2.87 1.69 -11.36
N MET A 22 -3.10 2.87 -10.78
CA MET A 22 -4.13 3.07 -9.75
C MET A 22 -5.50 2.68 -10.28
N ASP A 23 -5.87 3.18 -11.45
CA ASP A 23 -7.18 2.93 -12.07
C ASP A 23 -7.38 1.46 -12.46
N GLU A 24 -6.29 0.77 -12.83
CA GLU A 24 -6.31 -0.65 -13.20
C GLU A 24 -6.39 -1.60 -11.99
N ASN A 25 -5.81 -1.24 -10.87
CA ASN A 25 -5.61 -2.14 -9.73
C ASN A 25 -6.57 -1.89 -8.56
N PHE A 26 -7.19 -0.72 -8.48
CA PHE A 26 -8.09 -0.37 -7.38
C PHE A 26 -9.47 0.02 -7.89
N PRO A 27 -10.55 -0.39 -7.19
CA PRO A 27 -11.89 0.06 -7.50
C PRO A 27 -12.00 1.58 -7.25
N LYS A 28 -12.93 2.24 -7.95
CA LYS A 28 -13.14 3.69 -7.83
C LYS A 28 -13.41 4.15 -6.40
N SER A 29 -14.06 3.32 -5.60
CA SER A 29 -14.34 3.59 -4.18
C SER A 29 -13.09 3.64 -3.30
N GLU A 30 -11.98 3.05 -3.75
CA GLU A 30 -10.71 3.02 -3.03
C GLU A 30 -9.62 3.89 -3.69
N SER A 31 -9.81 4.28 -4.94
CA SER A 31 -8.80 5.04 -5.67
C SER A 31 -8.77 6.51 -5.24
N MET A 32 -7.57 7.05 -5.13
CA MET A 32 -7.31 8.46 -4.92
C MET A 32 -6.51 9.00 -6.10
N PRO A 33 -6.78 10.24 -6.58
CA PRO A 33 -5.93 10.82 -7.62
C PRO A 33 -4.47 10.86 -7.17
N VAL A 34 -3.58 10.22 -7.93
CA VAL A 34 -2.16 10.10 -7.59
C VAL A 34 -1.51 11.48 -7.42
N LYS A 35 -1.91 12.44 -8.23
CA LYS A 35 -1.44 13.83 -8.11
C LYS A 35 -1.77 14.46 -6.75
N PHE A 36 -2.86 14.04 -6.13
CA PHE A 36 -3.26 14.51 -4.80
C PHE A 36 -2.29 13.98 -3.73
N MET A 37 -1.98 12.68 -3.78
CA MET A 37 -0.97 12.08 -2.89
C MET A 37 0.40 12.72 -3.10
N ALA A 38 0.81 12.92 -4.34
CA ALA A 38 2.11 13.51 -4.69
C ALA A 38 2.28 14.97 -4.21
N LYS A 39 1.19 15.67 -3.93
CA LYS A 39 1.20 17.04 -3.37
C LYS A 39 1.04 17.07 -1.85
N SER A 40 0.65 15.96 -1.24
CA SER A 40 0.51 15.87 0.21
C SER A 40 1.87 16.01 0.89
N LYS A 41 1.89 16.73 2.02
CA LYS A 41 3.10 16.83 2.86
C LYS A 41 3.27 15.61 3.77
N ASP A 42 2.20 14.83 3.93
CA ASP A 42 2.13 13.73 4.88
C ASP A 42 2.34 12.37 4.21
N ILE A 43 2.22 12.30 2.87
CA ILE A 43 2.36 11.06 2.11
C ILE A 43 3.66 11.08 1.31
N ASP A 44 4.53 10.12 1.60
CA ASP A 44 5.68 9.81 0.77
C ASP A 44 5.25 8.85 -0.34
N LEU A 45 5.33 9.28 -1.58
CA LEU A 45 4.95 8.50 -2.77
C LEU A 45 6.20 8.13 -3.57
N TYR A 46 6.32 6.85 -3.90
CA TYR A 46 7.46 6.32 -4.67
C TYR A 46 7.01 5.52 -5.88
N ALA A 47 7.64 5.79 -7.01
CA ALA A 47 7.62 4.89 -8.16
C ALA A 47 8.73 3.84 -8.00
N VAL A 48 8.43 2.59 -8.35
CA VAL A 48 9.33 1.46 -8.19
C VAL A 48 9.74 0.94 -9.56
N PHE A 49 11.03 0.85 -9.78
CA PHE A 49 11.64 0.36 -11.02
C PHE A 49 12.53 -0.86 -10.73
N ASP A 50 12.69 -1.74 -11.71
CA ASP A 50 13.67 -2.83 -11.67
C ASP A 50 14.84 -2.53 -12.61
N ARG A 51 16.03 -2.32 -12.03
CA ARG A 51 17.26 -2.05 -12.79
C ARG A 51 17.69 -3.24 -13.64
N ASP A 52 17.42 -4.47 -13.19
CA ASP A 52 17.77 -5.68 -13.93
C ASP A 52 16.88 -5.88 -15.18
N LEU A 53 15.74 -5.19 -15.24
CA LEU A 53 14.85 -5.16 -16.41
C LEU A 53 14.93 -3.82 -17.15
N ASN A 54 16.11 -3.33 -17.40
CA ASN A 54 16.32 -2.07 -18.11
C ASN A 54 15.54 -0.88 -17.51
N ASN A 55 15.51 -0.84 -16.17
CA ASN A 55 14.79 0.18 -15.40
C ASN A 55 13.28 0.23 -15.70
N ALA A 56 12.66 -0.93 -15.92
CA ALA A 56 11.22 -1.02 -16.15
C ALA A 56 10.42 -0.52 -14.95
N PHE A 57 9.35 0.22 -15.21
CA PHE A 57 8.39 0.63 -14.19
C PHE A 57 7.57 -0.57 -13.72
N ILE A 58 7.74 -0.93 -12.46
CA ILE A 58 7.10 -2.11 -11.84
C ILE A 58 5.81 -1.74 -11.14
N GLY A 59 5.82 -0.62 -10.42
CA GLY A 59 4.69 -0.23 -9.60
C GLY A 59 4.95 1.01 -8.77
N PHE A 60 4.11 1.23 -7.78
CA PHE A 60 4.27 2.36 -6.85
C PHE A 60 3.81 1.98 -5.45
N GLU A 61 4.26 2.73 -4.48
CA GLU A 61 3.77 2.68 -3.11
C GLU A 61 3.66 4.08 -2.53
N GLY A 62 2.66 4.27 -1.66
CA GLY A 62 2.45 5.50 -0.90
C GLY A 62 2.36 5.19 0.58
N ARG A 63 3.08 5.95 1.42
CA ARG A 63 3.16 5.71 2.85
C ARG A 63 3.18 7.01 3.66
N TYR A 64 2.73 6.89 4.89
CA TYR A 64 2.84 7.90 5.93
C TYR A 64 3.73 7.38 7.06
N VAL A 65 4.74 8.14 7.43
CA VAL A 65 5.66 7.80 8.53
C VAL A 65 5.32 8.64 9.75
N PHE A 66 5.07 8.00 10.87
CA PHE A 66 4.73 8.66 12.12
C PHE A 66 5.39 7.97 13.31
N GLY A 67 5.81 8.69 14.32
CA GLY A 67 6.34 8.16 15.58
C GLY A 67 7.06 6.81 15.43
N ARG A 68 6.44 5.72 15.92
CA ARG A 68 6.92 4.33 15.80
C ARG A 68 6.27 3.54 14.69
N GLY A 69 5.50 4.19 13.82
CA GLY A 69 4.71 3.53 12.80
C GLY A 69 5.00 4.00 11.38
N VAL A 70 4.64 3.12 10.44
CA VAL A 70 4.57 3.41 9.01
C VAL A 70 3.22 2.88 8.51
N TYR A 71 2.45 3.71 7.86
CA TYR A 71 1.19 3.29 7.24
C TYR A 71 1.32 3.25 5.73
N ILE A 72 1.03 2.11 5.14
CA ILE A 72 1.01 1.93 3.69
C ILE A 72 -0.41 2.22 3.19
N PHE A 73 -0.58 3.31 2.47
CA PHE A 73 -1.86 3.66 1.82
C PHE A 73 -2.13 2.83 0.59
N TYR A 74 -1.12 2.72 -0.26
CA TYR A 74 -1.20 2.00 -1.52
C TYR A 74 0.10 1.25 -1.75
N LEU A 75 -0.04 0.03 -2.22
CA LEU A 75 1.02 -0.78 -2.78
C LEU A 75 0.47 -1.41 -4.04
N SER A 76 1.04 -1.07 -5.16
CA SER A 76 0.57 -1.51 -6.47
C SER A 76 1.71 -2.07 -7.30
N VAL A 77 1.48 -3.24 -7.90
CA VAL A 77 2.36 -3.88 -8.88
C VAL A 77 1.59 -4.01 -10.19
N GLY A 78 2.22 -3.60 -11.28
CA GLY A 78 1.63 -3.69 -12.62
C GLY A 78 1.22 -5.12 -12.97
N LYS A 79 0.13 -5.27 -13.73
CA LYS A 79 -0.45 -6.58 -14.06
C LYS A 79 0.56 -7.56 -14.66
N ASN A 80 1.47 -7.05 -15.51
CA ASN A 80 2.49 -7.88 -16.15
C ASN A 80 3.58 -8.37 -15.20
N PHE A 81 3.66 -7.83 -13.98
CA PHE A 81 4.66 -8.15 -12.98
C PHE A 81 4.09 -8.82 -11.73
N GLN A 82 2.76 -8.96 -11.66
CA GLN A 82 2.10 -9.65 -10.55
C GLN A 82 2.45 -11.13 -10.53
N GLY A 83 2.52 -11.73 -9.33
CA GLY A 83 2.89 -13.13 -9.16
C GLY A 83 4.40 -13.42 -9.31
N MET A 84 5.23 -12.41 -9.54
CA MET A 84 6.68 -12.55 -9.75
C MET A 84 7.51 -12.18 -8.50
N GLY A 85 6.87 -11.94 -7.36
CA GLY A 85 7.55 -11.63 -6.10
C GLY A 85 7.86 -10.15 -5.86
N TYR A 86 7.50 -9.25 -6.76
CA TYR A 86 7.79 -7.81 -6.60
C TYR A 86 7.12 -7.19 -5.37
N GLY A 87 5.85 -7.52 -5.12
CA GLY A 87 5.15 -7.01 -3.95
C GLY A 87 5.85 -7.38 -2.63
N SER A 88 6.29 -8.62 -2.49
CA SER A 88 7.06 -9.08 -1.33
C SER A 88 8.38 -8.34 -1.17
N ARG A 89 9.07 -8.07 -2.28
CA ARG A 89 10.32 -7.30 -2.29
C ARG A 89 10.11 -5.85 -1.85
N ILE A 90 9.03 -5.23 -2.30
CA ILE A 90 8.67 -3.85 -1.90
C ILE A 90 8.41 -3.80 -0.39
N ILE A 91 7.61 -4.73 0.15
CA ILE A 91 7.34 -4.83 1.59
C ILE A 91 8.61 -5.03 2.39
N ASN A 92 9.46 -5.97 1.99
CA ASN A 92 10.73 -6.21 2.67
C ASN A 92 11.62 -4.96 2.67
N LYS A 93 11.64 -4.22 1.57
CA LYS A 93 12.37 -2.95 1.50
C LYS A 93 11.83 -1.91 2.48
N ILE A 94 10.52 -1.82 2.65
CA ILE A 94 9.91 -0.94 3.64
C ILE A 94 10.34 -1.35 5.05
N PHE A 95 10.32 -2.64 5.39
CA PHE A 95 10.80 -3.13 6.68
C PHE A 95 12.28 -2.79 6.94
N GLU A 96 13.13 -2.94 5.92
CA GLU A 96 14.55 -2.58 6.00
C GLU A 96 14.80 -1.09 6.22
N LEU A 97 13.97 -0.23 5.59
CA LEU A 97 14.10 1.23 5.70
C LEU A 97 13.67 1.76 7.08
N TYR A 98 12.80 1.03 7.78
CA TYR A 98 12.23 1.47 9.05
C TYR A 98 12.41 0.42 10.15
N PRO A 99 13.67 0.07 10.50
CA PRO A 99 13.92 -0.90 11.55
C PRO A 99 13.34 -0.39 12.89
N GLY A 100 12.63 -1.28 13.60
CA GLY A 100 12.00 -0.95 14.88
C GLY A 100 10.67 -0.19 14.78
N LYS A 101 10.19 0.14 13.57
CA LYS A 101 8.84 0.69 13.36
C LYS A 101 7.86 -0.42 13.02
N THR A 102 6.65 -0.29 13.52
CA THR A 102 5.52 -1.15 13.11
C THR A 102 4.94 -0.64 11.81
N VAL A 103 4.77 -1.53 10.84
CA VAL A 103 4.13 -1.22 9.56
C VAL A 103 2.66 -1.63 9.62
N PHE A 104 1.78 -0.74 9.21
CA PHE A 104 0.34 -0.94 9.19
C PHE A 104 -0.21 -0.79 7.79
N LEU A 105 -1.31 -1.46 7.53
CA LEU A 105 -2.15 -1.25 6.36
C LEU A 105 -3.58 -1.70 6.68
N ASP A 106 -4.52 -1.29 5.87
CA ASP A 106 -5.89 -1.80 5.94
C ASP A 106 -6.28 -2.51 4.64
N LEU A 107 -7.17 -3.47 4.78
CA LEU A 107 -7.74 -4.24 3.69
C LEU A 107 -9.25 -4.24 3.80
N GLU A 108 -9.94 -4.20 2.66
CA GLU A 108 -11.36 -4.49 2.62
C GLU A 108 -11.65 -5.83 3.30
N GLN A 109 -12.66 -5.87 4.16
CA GLN A 109 -13.13 -7.12 4.76
C GLN A 109 -13.60 -8.09 3.69
N LEU A 110 -13.46 -9.38 3.97
CA LEU A 110 -13.99 -10.41 3.08
C LEU A 110 -15.51 -10.29 2.96
N ASP A 111 -15.97 -10.28 1.72
CA ASP A 111 -17.39 -10.29 1.37
C ASP A 111 -17.56 -11.12 0.11
N GLU A 112 -18.20 -12.28 0.25
CA GLU A 112 -18.44 -13.21 -0.86
C GLU A 112 -19.33 -12.61 -1.95
N ARG A 113 -20.13 -11.59 -1.62
CA ARG A 113 -21.02 -10.89 -2.55
C ARG A 113 -20.35 -9.76 -3.30
N ALA A 114 -19.14 -9.35 -2.89
CA ALA A 114 -18.41 -8.29 -3.56
C ALA A 114 -17.95 -8.72 -4.95
N GLU A 115 -18.01 -7.82 -5.91
CA GLU A 115 -17.50 -8.08 -7.27
C GLU A 115 -16.02 -8.47 -7.27
N ASN A 116 -15.25 -7.92 -6.33
CA ASN A 116 -13.81 -8.19 -6.17
C ASN A 116 -13.49 -9.20 -5.05
N ALA A 117 -14.41 -10.09 -4.70
CA ALA A 117 -14.25 -11.05 -3.60
C ALA A 117 -12.96 -11.90 -3.71
N LEU A 118 -12.63 -12.40 -4.91
CA LEU A 118 -11.40 -13.15 -5.14
C LEU A 118 -10.15 -12.28 -5.00
N GLN A 119 -10.20 -11.03 -5.44
CA GLN A 119 -9.10 -10.07 -5.28
C GLN A 119 -8.85 -9.78 -3.80
N ARG A 120 -9.90 -9.59 -3.00
CA ARG A 120 -9.81 -9.39 -1.55
C ARG A 120 -9.14 -10.59 -0.86
N GLN A 121 -9.52 -11.81 -1.22
CA GLN A 121 -8.91 -13.03 -0.68
C GLN A 121 -7.43 -13.15 -1.03
N ARG A 122 -7.05 -12.89 -2.29
CA ARG A 122 -5.66 -12.93 -2.77
C ARG A 122 -4.80 -11.91 -2.05
N ARG A 123 -5.30 -10.68 -1.92
CA ARG A 123 -4.62 -9.58 -1.22
C ARG A 123 -4.38 -9.93 0.24
N ARG A 124 -5.38 -10.44 0.93
CA ARG A 124 -5.29 -10.89 2.33
C ARG A 124 -4.21 -11.96 2.52
N ARG A 125 -4.23 -13.02 1.72
CA ARG A 125 -3.21 -14.09 1.77
C ARG A 125 -1.81 -13.54 1.51
N PHE A 126 -1.69 -12.61 0.59
CA PHE A 126 -0.41 -11.97 0.26
C PHE A 126 0.17 -11.25 1.48
N TYR A 127 -0.59 -10.42 2.17
CA TYR A 127 -0.08 -9.69 3.34
C TYR A 127 0.20 -10.60 4.53
N LEU A 128 -0.66 -11.56 4.82
CA LEU A 128 -0.42 -12.53 5.90
C LEU A 128 0.88 -13.33 5.66
N ARG A 129 1.14 -13.71 4.43
CA ARG A 129 2.37 -14.39 4.02
C ARG A 129 3.63 -13.52 4.11
N ASN A 130 3.46 -12.20 4.06
CA ASN A 130 4.54 -11.23 4.10
C ASN A 130 4.74 -10.58 5.49
N GLY A 131 4.34 -11.24 6.55
CA GLY A 131 4.67 -10.84 7.92
C GLY A 131 3.67 -9.91 8.59
N PHE A 132 2.46 -9.81 8.06
CA PHE A 132 1.38 -9.06 8.70
C PHE A 132 0.45 -9.97 9.51
N TYR A 133 -0.15 -9.39 10.53
CA TYR A 133 -1.09 -10.04 11.46
C TYR A 133 -2.40 -9.25 11.54
N TYR A 134 -3.49 -9.94 11.80
CA TYR A 134 -4.76 -9.28 12.14
C TYR A 134 -4.64 -8.58 13.49
N THR A 135 -5.11 -7.33 13.53
CA THR A 135 -5.18 -6.58 14.79
C THR A 135 -6.48 -6.81 15.56
N GLY A 136 -7.51 -7.32 14.89
CA GLY A 136 -8.87 -7.40 15.40
C GLY A 136 -9.64 -6.08 15.32
N MET A 137 -9.05 -5.03 14.72
CA MET A 137 -9.66 -3.71 14.60
C MET A 137 -10.27 -3.52 13.22
N GLY A 138 -11.54 -3.09 13.20
CA GLY A 138 -12.25 -2.68 12.00
C GLY A 138 -12.20 -1.17 11.80
N LEU A 139 -12.24 -0.75 10.55
CA LEU A 139 -12.38 0.63 10.10
C LEU A 139 -13.56 0.71 9.14
N HIS A 140 -14.28 1.81 9.14
CA HIS A 140 -15.36 2.02 8.19
C HIS A 140 -15.23 3.40 7.56
N TYR A 141 -15.07 3.46 6.23
CA TYR A 141 -15.05 4.71 5.49
C TYR A 141 -15.51 4.50 4.04
N TYR A 142 -16.09 5.53 3.48
CA TYR A 142 -16.69 5.51 2.13
C TYR A 142 -17.67 4.35 1.88
N GLY A 143 -18.42 3.95 2.93
CA GLY A 143 -19.41 2.85 2.84
C GLY A 143 -18.81 1.46 2.75
N VAL A 144 -17.53 1.29 3.06
CA VAL A 144 -16.81 0.00 3.01
C VAL A 144 -16.19 -0.31 4.37
N ASP A 145 -16.30 -1.57 4.78
CA ASP A 145 -15.66 -2.08 5.97
C ASP A 145 -14.26 -2.58 5.67
N TYR A 146 -13.30 -2.12 6.45
CA TYR A 146 -11.88 -2.47 6.37
C TYR A 146 -11.41 -3.17 7.64
N GLU A 147 -10.31 -3.85 7.52
CA GLU A 147 -9.62 -4.52 8.61
C GLU A 147 -8.18 -4.05 8.67
N LEU A 148 -7.73 -3.65 9.86
CA LEU A 148 -6.36 -3.22 10.08
C LEU A 148 -5.44 -4.41 10.26
N LEU A 149 -4.34 -4.43 9.50
CA LEU A 149 -3.23 -5.35 9.66
C LEU A 149 -1.99 -4.63 10.19
N SER A 150 -1.15 -5.37 10.91
CA SER A 150 0.08 -4.86 11.51
C SER A 150 1.23 -5.84 11.32
N SER A 151 2.45 -5.35 11.16
CA SER A 151 3.67 -6.16 11.15
C SER A 151 4.10 -6.63 12.54
N SER A 152 3.41 -6.20 13.59
CA SER A 152 3.64 -6.61 14.98
C SER A 152 2.34 -7.09 15.61
N ARG A 153 2.42 -8.13 16.44
CA ARG A 153 1.28 -8.60 17.24
C ARG A 153 0.94 -7.66 18.40
N GLN A 154 1.91 -6.87 18.82
CA GLN A 154 1.76 -5.85 19.87
C GLN A 154 2.07 -4.50 19.25
N GLY A 155 1.07 -3.68 19.01
CA GLY A 155 1.24 -2.39 18.40
C GLY A 155 0.34 -1.33 19.03
N GLU A 156 0.65 -0.06 18.83
CA GLU A 156 -0.16 1.10 19.18
C GLU A 156 -1.35 1.23 18.21
N THR A 157 -2.16 0.17 18.14
CA THR A 157 -3.22 0.01 17.11
C THR A 157 -4.32 1.07 17.26
N GLU A 158 -4.67 1.48 18.49
CA GLU A 158 -5.67 2.51 18.72
C GLU A 158 -5.25 3.87 18.17
N LYS A 159 -4.01 4.28 18.44
CA LYS A 159 -3.45 5.53 17.92
C LYS A 159 -3.39 5.54 16.39
N PHE A 160 -3.14 4.38 15.82
CA PHE A 160 -3.13 4.22 14.38
C PHE A 160 -4.53 4.36 13.76
N LYS A 161 -5.57 3.85 14.41
CA LYS A 161 -6.96 4.00 13.97
C LYS A 161 -7.35 5.47 13.79
N GLU A 162 -7.02 6.30 14.78
CA GLU A 162 -7.26 7.75 14.72
C GLU A 162 -6.55 8.39 13.52
N ILE A 163 -5.29 8.01 13.28
CA ILE A 163 -4.52 8.53 12.15
C ILE A 163 -5.09 8.06 10.81
N ALA A 164 -5.47 6.79 10.68
CA ALA A 164 -6.03 6.24 9.47
C ALA A 164 -7.37 6.89 9.10
N GLU A 165 -8.22 7.16 10.09
CA GLU A 165 -9.48 7.88 9.90
C GLU A 165 -9.26 9.35 9.49
N TYR A 166 -8.22 9.99 10.00
CA TYR A 166 -7.88 11.37 9.65
C TYR A 166 -7.30 11.52 8.24
N LEU A 167 -6.54 10.54 7.77
CA LEU A 167 -5.82 10.60 6.51
C LEU A 167 -6.66 10.15 5.29
N ARG A 168 -7.84 9.62 5.51
CA ARG A 168 -8.80 9.21 4.47
C ARG A 168 -10.11 9.96 4.55
#